data_5ae067adb5c16d0910a1964f3fac7dbf
#
_entry.id   5ae067adb5c16d0910a1964f3fac7dbf
#
_cell.length_a   1.000
_cell.length_b   1.000
_cell.length_c   1.000
_cell.angle_alpha   90.00
_cell.angle_beta   90.00
_cell.angle_gamma   90.00
#
_symmetry.space_group_name_H-M   'P 1'
#
loop_
_entity.id
_entity.type
_entity.pdbx_description
1 polymer ?
#
loop_
_entity_poly.entity_id
_entity_poly.type
_entity_poly.pdbx_seq_one_letter_code
_entity_poly.pdbx_strand_id
1 'polypeptide(L)'
;MKPFLNRSMLVRISATRFSLLTALLLVLCGGFGSAQSKTQVDDAGMQFWTKFKTAVAKNDKETVASMTRLPFTIQGRELTKTGFIQKIPAIFDASVKRCFAKARLVKEGDGFEVFCGQQIFLFEKVDGVYKFTEIGAND
;
A
#
# COMPACT_ATOMS: atom_id res chain seq x y z
N MET A 1 -27.97 61.62 -3.73
CA MET A 1 -27.66 61.98 -2.33
C MET A 1 -26.33 61.36 -1.95
N LYS A 2 -25.39 62.24 -1.83
CA LYS A 2 -24.16 62.36 -1.03
C LYS A 2 -23.28 61.12 -0.75
N PRO A 3 -21.98 61.33 -0.91
CA PRO A 3 -20.89 60.39 -0.71
C PRO A 3 -20.32 60.50 0.70
N PHE A 4 -19.64 59.44 1.14
CA PHE A 4 -18.65 59.58 2.21
C PHE A 4 -17.31 58.99 1.82
N LEU A 5 -16.46 59.95 1.57
CA LEU A 5 -15.00 59.81 1.64
C LEU A 5 -14.56 59.60 3.10
N ASN A 6 -13.66 58.70 3.37
CA ASN A 6 -12.59 58.96 4.34
C ASN A 6 -11.49 57.93 4.18
N ARG A 7 -10.38 58.28 3.89
CA ARG A 7 -9.23 58.99 4.49
C ARG A 7 -8.07 57.99 4.66
N SER A 8 -7.10 58.30 3.84
CA SER A 8 -5.71 57.91 3.89
C SER A 8 -5.15 57.78 5.32
N MET A 9 -4.44 56.71 5.57
CA MET A 9 -3.36 56.67 6.57
C MET A 9 -2.10 56.08 5.94
N LEU A 10 -1.30 57.02 5.45
CA LEU A 10 0.11 56.79 5.18
C LEU A 10 0.84 56.57 6.51
N VAL A 11 1.26 55.37 6.78
CA VAL A 11 2.27 55.13 7.80
C VAL A 11 3.61 55.00 7.12
N ARG A 12 4.36 56.07 7.18
CA ARG A 12 5.80 56.13 6.92
C ARG A 12 6.48 55.40 8.09
N ILE A 13 7.07 54.25 7.86
CA ILE A 13 8.02 53.67 8.79
C ILE A 13 9.41 53.82 8.22
N SER A 14 10.15 54.63 8.96
CA SER A 14 11.55 54.99 8.72
C SER A 14 12.45 53.78 8.61
N ALA A 15 13.34 53.89 7.63
CA ALA A 15 14.58 53.11 7.58
C ALA A 15 15.46 53.43 8.74
N THR A 16 15.67 52.49 9.63
CA THR A 16 16.80 52.53 10.54
C THR A 16 17.53 51.17 10.52
N ARG A 17 18.70 51.25 9.99
CA ARG A 17 19.83 50.37 10.04
C ARG A 17 19.84 49.45 11.27
N PHE A 18 19.62 48.15 11.05
CA PHE A 18 20.23 47.10 11.84
C PHE A 18 20.98 46.15 10.95
N SER A 19 22.21 46.52 10.80
CA SER A 19 23.27 45.83 10.09
C SER A 19 23.75 44.65 10.92
N LEU A 20 24.04 43.54 10.23
CA LEU A 20 25.04 42.55 10.66
C LEU A 20 24.78 41.84 12.00
N LEU A 21 23.96 40.79 12.03
CA LEU A 21 24.16 39.65 12.95
C LEU A 21 23.16 38.51 12.77
N THR A 22 22.60 38.28 11.60
CA THR A 22 21.69 37.14 11.31
C THR A 22 22.13 36.26 10.14
N ALA A 23 23.42 36.15 9.90
CA ALA A 23 23.98 35.32 8.84
C ALA A 23 24.59 33.99 9.37
N LEU A 24 24.17 33.46 10.53
CA LEU A 24 24.75 32.23 11.07
C LEU A 24 23.71 31.29 11.70
N LEU A 25 22.50 31.18 11.17
CA LEU A 25 21.51 30.22 11.69
C LEU A 25 20.69 29.52 10.58
N LEU A 26 21.25 29.34 9.40
CA LEU A 26 20.54 28.70 8.25
C LEU A 26 21.24 27.44 7.72
N VAL A 27 21.98 26.71 8.56
CA VAL A 27 22.67 25.46 8.15
C VAL A 27 22.28 24.25 9.00
N LEU A 28 21.15 24.26 9.71
CA LEU A 28 20.69 23.10 10.48
C LEU A 28 19.30 22.58 10.09
N CYS A 29 18.86 22.82 8.84
CA CYS A 29 17.75 22.05 8.24
C CYS A 29 18.31 20.97 7.32
N GLY A 30 19.31 20.21 7.82
CA GLY A 30 19.83 19.02 7.21
C GLY A 30 18.88 17.86 7.47
N GLY A 31 18.18 17.41 6.41
CA GLY A 31 17.82 16.01 6.24
C GLY A 31 16.90 15.38 7.29
N PHE A 32 15.63 15.72 7.30
CA PHE A 32 14.63 14.72 7.71
C PHE A 32 14.59 13.66 6.61
N GLY A 33 15.57 12.76 6.62
CA GLY A 33 15.43 11.47 5.96
C GLY A 33 14.24 10.79 6.62
N SER A 34 13.13 10.68 5.89
CA SER A 34 12.01 9.84 6.28
C SER A 34 12.55 8.43 6.44
N ALA A 35 12.82 8.02 7.67
CA ALA A 35 13.00 6.62 8.01
C ALA A 35 11.66 5.95 7.69
N GLN A 36 11.53 5.43 6.47
CA GLN A 36 10.42 4.55 6.10
C GLN A 36 10.46 3.38 7.06
N SER A 37 9.46 3.33 7.93
CA SER A 37 9.23 2.23 8.84
C SER A 37 9.19 0.94 8.03
N LYS A 38 10.15 0.05 8.23
CA LYS A 38 10.24 -1.28 7.58
C LYS A 38 9.06 -2.21 7.93
N THR A 39 8.09 -1.72 8.69
CA THR A 39 6.95 -2.45 9.20
C THR A 39 5.71 -2.36 8.30
N GLN A 40 5.74 -1.56 7.24
CA GLN A 40 4.59 -1.32 6.38
C GLN A 40 4.81 -1.92 4.98
N VAL A 41 3.73 -2.47 4.40
CA VAL A 41 3.73 -2.93 3.00
C VAL A 41 3.94 -1.71 2.10
N ASP A 42 4.83 -1.83 1.11
CA ASP A 42 5.13 -0.74 0.18
C ASP A 42 3.94 -0.43 -0.76
N ASP A 43 4.01 0.71 -1.45
CA ASP A 43 2.95 1.16 -2.35
C ASP A 43 2.66 0.15 -3.48
N ALA A 44 3.69 -0.54 -3.98
CA ALA A 44 3.53 -1.57 -5.01
C ALA A 44 2.74 -2.77 -4.47
N GLY A 45 3.01 -3.20 -3.23
CA GLY A 45 2.24 -4.24 -2.55
C GLY A 45 0.79 -3.83 -2.30
N MET A 46 0.55 -2.58 -1.90
CA MET A 46 -0.81 -2.05 -1.70
C MET A 46 -1.60 -1.99 -3.01
N GLN A 47 -0.98 -1.58 -4.10
CA GLN A 47 -1.60 -1.58 -5.44
C GLN A 47 -1.88 -2.99 -5.92
N PHE A 48 -0.92 -3.90 -5.78
CA PHE A 48 -1.09 -5.32 -6.08
C PHE A 48 -2.27 -5.91 -5.30
N TRP A 49 -2.30 -5.72 -3.98
CA TRP A 49 -3.39 -6.19 -3.13
C TRP A 49 -4.76 -5.68 -3.58
N THR A 50 -4.85 -4.39 -3.87
CA THR A 50 -6.10 -3.77 -4.32
C THR A 50 -6.61 -4.42 -5.61
N LYS A 51 -5.72 -4.68 -6.57
CA LYS A 51 -6.05 -5.36 -7.83
C LYS A 51 -6.43 -6.82 -7.60
N PHE A 52 -5.64 -7.55 -6.79
CA PHE A 52 -5.86 -8.96 -6.51
C PHE A 52 -7.22 -9.20 -5.82
N LYS A 53 -7.48 -8.51 -4.70
CA LYS A 53 -8.76 -8.67 -3.98
C LYS A 53 -9.97 -8.26 -4.83
N THR A 54 -9.82 -7.29 -5.72
CA THR A 54 -10.87 -6.89 -6.66
C THR A 54 -11.15 -7.98 -7.68
N ALA A 55 -10.12 -8.61 -8.23
CA ALA A 55 -10.26 -9.73 -9.15
C ALA A 55 -10.94 -10.94 -8.47
N VAL A 56 -10.53 -11.25 -7.22
CA VAL A 56 -11.16 -12.29 -6.41
C VAL A 56 -12.65 -11.98 -6.16
N ALA A 57 -12.98 -10.75 -5.77
CA ALA A 57 -14.37 -10.34 -5.52
C ALA A 57 -15.25 -10.48 -6.78
N LYS A 58 -14.71 -10.13 -7.94
CA LYS A 58 -15.39 -10.20 -9.24
C LYS A 58 -15.41 -11.61 -9.87
N ASN A 59 -14.77 -12.61 -9.26
CA ASN A 59 -14.52 -13.93 -9.86
C ASN A 59 -13.76 -13.88 -11.19
N ASP A 60 -12.88 -12.89 -11.36
CA ASP A 60 -12.00 -12.78 -12.52
C ASP A 60 -10.83 -13.76 -12.37
N LYS A 61 -11.09 -15.00 -12.75
CA LYS A 61 -10.17 -16.13 -12.54
C LYS A 61 -8.87 -15.97 -13.34
N GLU A 62 -8.94 -15.40 -14.54
CA GLU A 62 -7.76 -15.19 -15.37
C GLU A 62 -6.82 -14.15 -14.75
N THR A 63 -7.37 -13.03 -14.26
CA THR A 63 -6.58 -12.02 -13.55
C THR A 63 -5.96 -12.60 -12.27
N VAL A 64 -6.74 -13.34 -11.46
CA VAL A 64 -6.23 -14.01 -10.25
C VAL A 64 -5.07 -14.96 -10.62
N ALA A 65 -5.23 -15.80 -11.63
CA ALA A 65 -4.20 -16.74 -12.06
C ALA A 65 -2.93 -16.01 -12.60
N SER A 66 -3.10 -14.91 -13.32
CA SER A 66 -1.96 -14.10 -13.80
C SER A 66 -1.17 -13.44 -12.68
N MET A 67 -1.80 -13.19 -11.55
CA MET A 67 -1.21 -12.61 -10.35
C MET A 67 -0.71 -13.66 -9.35
N THR A 68 -0.77 -14.95 -9.69
CA THR A 68 -0.34 -16.09 -8.87
C THR A 68 0.97 -16.64 -9.41
N ARG A 69 1.85 -17.10 -8.51
CA ARG A 69 3.04 -17.89 -8.86
C ARG A 69 2.59 -19.28 -9.30
N LEU A 70 2.97 -19.67 -10.50
CA LEU A 70 2.63 -20.97 -11.06
C LEU A 70 3.93 -21.78 -11.36
N PRO A 71 3.94 -23.11 -11.20
CA PRO A 71 2.84 -23.92 -10.67
C PRO A 71 2.51 -23.59 -9.22
N PHE A 72 1.23 -23.73 -8.83
CA PHE A 72 0.75 -23.43 -7.48
C PHE A 72 0.60 -24.72 -6.68
N THR A 73 1.14 -24.76 -5.46
CA THR A 73 1.07 -25.97 -4.62
C THR A 73 -0.07 -25.87 -3.61
N ILE A 74 -0.95 -26.85 -3.60
CA ILE A 74 -2.00 -27.04 -2.58
C ILE A 74 -1.91 -28.46 -2.04
N GLN A 75 -1.78 -28.60 -0.72
CA GLN A 75 -1.73 -29.91 -0.05
C GLN A 75 -0.71 -30.87 -0.70
N GLY A 76 0.46 -30.35 -1.03
CA GLY A 76 1.55 -31.10 -1.66
C GLY A 76 1.34 -31.44 -3.14
N ARG A 77 0.30 -30.92 -3.79
CA ARG A 77 0.04 -31.13 -5.21
C ARG A 77 0.27 -29.84 -6.00
N GLU A 78 1.08 -29.94 -7.03
CA GLU A 78 1.29 -28.84 -7.97
C GLU A 78 0.12 -28.72 -8.96
N LEU A 79 -0.38 -27.51 -9.11
CA LEU A 79 -1.44 -27.14 -10.04
C LEU A 79 -0.85 -26.31 -11.17
N THR A 80 -1.10 -26.74 -12.40
CA THR A 80 -0.90 -25.90 -13.58
C THR A 80 -1.84 -24.70 -13.54
N LYS A 81 -1.67 -23.72 -14.45
CA LYS A 81 -2.60 -22.58 -14.58
C LYS A 81 -4.05 -23.03 -14.69
N THR A 82 -4.34 -23.99 -15.57
CA THR A 82 -5.69 -24.52 -15.77
C THR A 82 -6.24 -25.16 -14.49
N GLY A 83 -5.44 -26.00 -13.84
CA GLY A 83 -5.82 -26.64 -12.57
C GLY A 83 -6.08 -25.61 -11.45
N PHE A 84 -5.25 -24.58 -11.36
CA PHE A 84 -5.44 -23.50 -10.41
C PHE A 84 -6.74 -22.73 -10.66
N ILE A 85 -7.02 -22.33 -11.93
CA ILE A 85 -8.26 -21.65 -12.32
C ILE A 85 -9.51 -22.43 -11.91
N GLN A 86 -9.48 -23.75 -12.04
CA GLN A 86 -10.59 -24.61 -11.63
C GLN A 86 -10.79 -24.62 -10.11
N LYS A 87 -9.71 -24.42 -9.33
CA LYS A 87 -9.75 -24.42 -7.87
C LYS A 87 -10.05 -23.05 -7.24
N ILE A 88 -9.95 -21.97 -8.01
CA ILE A 88 -10.21 -20.59 -7.53
C ILE A 88 -11.52 -20.46 -6.74
N PRO A 89 -12.68 -21.01 -7.18
CA PRO A 89 -13.92 -20.88 -6.41
C PRO A 89 -13.89 -21.56 -5.04
N ALA A 90 -13.11 -22.63 -4.90
CA ALA A 90 -12.94 -23.32 -3.63
C ALA A 90 -11.90 -22.66 -2.72
N ILE A 91 -10.84 -22.09 -3.30
CA ILE A 91 -9.80 -21.34 -2.58
C ILE A 91 -10.35 -20.01 -2.05
N PHE A 92 -11.06 -19.29 -2.90
CA PHE A 92 -11.61 -17.97 -2.60
C PHE A 92 -13.13 -18.03 -2.49
N ASP A 93 -13.62 -18.80 -1.54
CA ASP A 93 -15.04 -18.94 -1.25
C ASP A 93 -15.65 -17.63 -0.68
N ALA A 94 -16.94 -17.67 -0.36
CA ALA A 94 -17.63 -16.50 0.18
C ALA A 94 -17.04 -16.02 1.52
N SER A 95 -16.46 -16.90 2.32
CA SER A 95 -15.83 -16.54 3.60
C SER A 95 -14.52 -15.79 3.37
N VAL A 96 -13.65 -16.31 2.50
CA VAL A 96 -12.39 -15.68 2.13
C VAL A 96 -12.64 -14.32 1.46
N LYS A 97 -13.63 -14.21 0.57
CA LYS A 97 -13.99 -12.92 -0.06
C LYS A 97 -14.41 -11.86 0.96
N ARG A 98 -15.23 -12.25 1.95
CA ARG A 98 -15.60 -11.33 3.05
C ARG A 98 -14.42 -10.94 3.91
N CYS A 99 -13.50 -11.87 4.17
CA CYS A 99 -12.26 -11.59 4.87
C CYS A 99 -11.41 -10.58 4.10
N PHE A 100 -11.12 -10.83 2.82
CA PHE A 100 -10.31 -9.97 1.97
C PHE A 100 -10.84 -8.53 1.87
N ALA A 101 -12.17 -8.36 1.92
CA ALA A 101 -12.78 -7.01 1.91
C ALA A 101 -12.36 -6.15 3.10
N LYS A 102 -12.04 -6.77 4.25
CA LYS A 102 -11.72 -6.10 5.52
C LYS A 102 -10.30 -6.38 6.02
N ALA A 103 -9.55 -7.21 5.30
CA ALA A 103 -8.25 -7.69 5.73
C ALA A 103 -7.22 -6.57 5.89
N ARG A 104 -6.38 -6.71 6.89
CA ARG A 104 -5.17 -5.93 7.08
C ARG A 104 -4.00 -6.72 6.50
N LEU A 105 -3.08 -6.01 5.86
CA LEU A 105 -1.84 -6.61 5.38
C LEU A 105 -0.82 -6.62 6.51
N VAL A 106 -0.19 -7.75 6.72
CA VAL A 106 0.91 -7.90 7.67
C VAL A 106 2.19 -8.05 6.86
N LYS A 107 3.14 -7.15 7.06
CA LYS A 107 4.43 -7.19 6.36
C LYS A 107 5.22 -8.41 6.84
N GLU A 108 5.67 -9.23 5.90
CA GLU A 108 6.52 -10.39 6.14
C GLU A 108 7.64 -10.45 5.10
N GLY A 109 8.89 -10.43 5.56
CA GLY A 109 10.05 -10.41 4.68
C GLY A 109 9.96 -9.35 3.57
N ASP A 110 10.09 -9.77 2.31
CA ASP A 110 9.91 -8.93 1.13
C ASP A 110 8.47 -8.92 0.61
N GLY A 111 7.56 -9.60 1.30
CA GLY A 111 6.17 -9.76 0.97
C GLY A 111 5.21 -9.22 2.01
N PHE A 112 4.01 -9.79 2.02
CA PHE A 112 3.00 -9.57 3.05
C PHE A 112 2.05 -10.75 3.15
N GLU A 113 1.37 -10.83 4.26
CA GLU A 113 0.40 -11.88 4.59
C GLU A 113 -0.98 -11.30 4.85
N VAL A 114 -1.99 -12.14 4.62
CA VAL A 114 -3.39 -11.86 4.94
C VAL A 114 -3.97 -13.05 5.72
N PHE A 115 -4.41 -12.79 6.91
CA PHE A 115 -4.98 -13.80 7.81
C PHE A 115 -6.50 -13.87 7.66
N CYS A 116 -7.03 -15.05 7.33
CA CYS A 116 -8.44 -15.31 7.16
C CYS A 116 -8.86 -16.57 7.93
N GLY A 117 -9.15 -16.41 9.21
CA GLY A 117 -9.45 -17.53 10.09
C GLY A 117 -8.20 -18.39 10.30
N GLN A 118 -8.30 -19.67 9.92
CA GLN A 118 -7.17 -20.60 10.02
C GLN A 118 -6.27 -20.62 8.77
N GLN A 119 -6.52 -19.75 7.82
CA GLN A 119 -5.72 -19.66 6.60
C GLN A 119 -4.89 -18.39 6.60
N ILE A 120 -3.66 -18.52 6.13
CA ILE A 120 -2.75 -17.42 5.86
C ILE A 120 -2.50 -17.40 4.35
N PHE A 121 -2.79 -16.27 3.70
CA PHE A 121 -2.50 -16.06 2.28
C PHE A 121 -1.21 -15.26 2.17
N LEU A 122 -0.21 -15.85 1.51
CA LEU A 122 1.12 -15.27 1.38
C LEU A 122 1.30 -14.63 0.00
N PHE A 123 1.88 -13.45 0.01
CA PHE A 123 2.16 -12.66 -1.18
C PHE A 123 3.61 -12.20 -1.15
N GLU A 124 4.41 -12.64 -2.11
CA GLU A 124 5.85 -12.37 -2.16
C GLU A 124 6.25 -11.75 -3.50
N LYS A 125 7.42 -11.14 -3.53
CA LYS A 125 8.03 -10.69 -4.78
C LYS A 125 8.71 -11.87 -5.48
N VAL A 126 8.23 -12.17 -6.68
CA VAL A 126 8.83 -13.13 -7.61
C VAL A 126 9.37 -12.31 -8.78
N ASP A 127 10.67 -12.35 -9.00
CA ASP A 127 11.36 -11.53 -10.02
C ASP A 127 11.01 -10.03 -9.92
N GLY A 128 10.92 -9.52 -8.68
CA GLY A 128 10.62 -8.12 -8.39
C GLY A 128 9.14 -7.73 -8.47
N VAL A 129 8.25 -8.66 -8.83
CA VAL A 129 6.81 -8.43 -8.96
C VAL A 129 6.05 -9.22 -7.88
N TYR A 130 5.11 -8.57 -7.19
CA TYR A 130 4.26 -9.28 -6.24
C TYR A 130 3.43 -10.37 -6.91
N LYS A 131 3.36 -11.52 -6.24
CA LYS A 131 2.54 -12.67 -6.64
C LYS A 131 1.87 -13.27 -5.39
N PHE A 132 0.70 -13.85 -5.58
CA PHE A 132 0.15 -14.80 -4.63
C PHE A 132 0.95 -16.10 -4.70
N THR A 133 1.55 -16.54 -3.60
CA THR A 133 2.54 -17.62 -3.61
C THR A 133 2.14 -18.86 -2.85
N GLU A 134 1.34 -18.72 -1.77
CA GLU A 134 1.08 -19.84 -0.89
C GLU A 134 -0.18 -19.63 -0.05
N ILE A 135 -0.73 -20.74 0.45
CA ILE A 135 -1.74 -20.78 1.52
C ILE A 135 -1.15 -21.58 2.68
N GLY A 136 -0.87 -20.89 3.78
CA GLY A 136 -0.44 -21.47 5.03
C GLY A 136 -1.60 -21.75 5.98
N ALA A 137 -1.28 -22.47 7.08
CA ALA A 137 -2.18 -22.66 8.21
C ALA A 137 -1.80 -21.72 9.36
N ASN A 138 -2.81 -21.16 10.02
CA ASN A 138 -2.66 -20.37 11.24
C ASN A 138 -2.99 -21.29 12.43
N ASP A 139 -1.94 -21.90 12.98
CA ASP A 139 -2.03 -22.87 14.10
C ASP A 139 -2.17 -22.15 15.46
#